data_83094772388138eca39f0af591beab28
#
_entry.id   83094772388138eca39f0af591beab28
#
_cell.length_a   1.000
_cell.length_b   1.000
_cell.length_c   1.000
_cell.angle_alpha   90.00
_cell.angle_beta   90.00
_cell.angle_gamma   90.00
#
_symmetry.space_group_name_H-M   'P 1'
#
loop_
_entity.id
_entity.type
_entity.pdbx_description
1 polymer ?
#
loop_
_entity_poly.entity_id
_entity_poly.type
_entity_poly.pdbx_seq_one_letter_code
_entity_poly.pdbx_strand_id
1 'polypeptide(L)'
;MRFTDLLSDPGAQVEPNNRASSAQHDTIAIYDDATRTIYLPEGWTGGTPAELSVLVHELVHHFQNVLGLKHECPQEREKLAYLVQERWLRLFGHSLEGDFDLDPFSLLVKTRCFH
;
A
#
# COMPACT_ATOMS: atom_id res chain seq x y z
N MET A 1 4.57 -10.74 14.32
CA MET A 1 5.35 -11.45 13.30
C MET A 1 5.74 -10.50 12.21
N ARG A 2 6.97 -10.54 11.80
CA ARG A 2 7.43 -9.71 10.70
C ARG A 2 7.05 -10.35 9.38
N PHE A 3 6.47 -9.56 8.49
CA PHE A 3 6.11 -10.04 7.18
C PHE A 3 7.35 -10.43 6.36
N THR A 4 8.47 -9.78 6.65
CA THR A 4 9.74 -10.09 5.98
C THR A 4 10.16 -11.53 6.17
N ASP A 5 9.80 -12.13 7.30
CA ASP A 5 10.15 -13.52 7.56
C ASP A 5 9.42 -14.46 6.59
N LEU A 6 8.21 -14.09 6.19
CA LEU A 6 7.43 -14.88 5.23
C LEU A 6 7.92 -14.67 3.81
N LEU A 7 8.40 -13.47 3.49
CA LEU A 7 8.86 -13.13 2.15
C LEU A 7 10.33 -13.41 1.93
N SER A 8 11.07 -13.70 3.00
CA SER A 8 12.51 -13.86 2.96
C SER A 8 13.21 -12.62 2.40
N ASP A 9 12.63 -11.44 2.65
CA ASP A 9 13.17 -10.15 2.22
C ASP A 9 13.60 -9.36 3.45
N PRO A 10 14.90 -9.38 3.81
CA PRO A 10 15.36 -8.70 5.02
C PRO A 10 15.26 -7.19 4.95
N GLY A 11 14.99 -6.64 3.77
CA GLY A 11 14.87 -5.19 3.63
C GLY A 11 13.52 -4.63 4.00
N ALA A 12 12.50 -5.47 4.06
CA ALA A 12 11.14 -5.02 4.35
C ALA A 12 10.75 -5.37 5.77
N GLN A 13 10.17 -4.42 6.47
CA GLN A 13 9.67 -4.63 7.84
C GLN A 13 8.21 -4.19 7.89
N VAL A 14 7.41 -4.94 8.64
CA VAL A 14 6.00 -4.63 8.81
C VAL A 14 5.75 -4.40 10.30
N GLU A 15 5.25 -3.21 10.62
CA GLU A 15 5.02 -2.81 12.00
C GLU A 15 3.69 -2.08 12.11
N PRO A 16 3.07 -2.06 13.30
CA PRO A 16 1.89 -1.24 13.53
C PRO A 16 2.20 0.22 13.27
N ASN A 17 1.26 0.93 12.66
CA ASN A 17 1.44 2.34 12.39
C ASN A 17 1.07 3.16 13.62
N ASN A 18 2.07 3.44 14.44
CA ASN A 18 1.89 4.25 15.65
C ASN A 18 2.18 5.73 15.42
N ARG A 19 2.56 6.09 14.22
CA ARG A 19 2.96 7.47 13.92
C ARG A 19 1.77 8.40 13.83
N ALA A 20 0.64 7.87 13.38
CA ALA A 20 -0.58 8.64 13.32
C ALA A 20 -1.26 8.55 14.67
N SER A 21 -1.04 9.52 15.52
CA SER A 21 -1.63 9.52 16.85
C SER A 21 -3.11 9.83 16.85
N SER A 22 -3.62 10.39 15.75
CA SER A 22 -5.04 10.71 15.64
C SER A 22 -5.80 9.48 15.19
N ALA A 23 -6.87 9.15 15.89
CA ALA A 23 -7.66 7.97 15.60
C ALA A 23 -8.18 7.92 14.18
N GLN A 24 -8.52 9.07 13.61
CA GLN A 24 -9.06 9.10 12.26
C GLN A 24 -8.03 8.76 11.19
N HIS A 25 -6.76 8.68 11.53
CA HIS A 25 -5.70 8.36 10.58
C HIS A 25 -5.24 6.92 10.67
N ASP A 26 -5.85 6.14 11.55
CA ASP A 26 -5.41 4.77 11.81
C ASP A 26 -5.72 3.82 10.65
N THR A 27 -6.48 4.27 9.67
CA THR A 27 -6.82 3.46 8.50
C THR A 27 -5.81 3.57 7.38
N ILE A 28 -4.76 4.37 7.55
CA ILE A 28 -3.78 4.64 6.51
C ILE A 28 -2.55 3.76 6.71
N ALA A 29 -2.19 3.01 5.68
CA ALA A 29 -0.91 2.31 5.64
C ALA A 29 0.12 3.24 4.99
N ILE A 30 1.36 3.12 5.41
CA ILE A 30 2.45 3.98 4.94
C ILE A 30 3.68 3.12 4.70
N TYR A 31 4.37 3.37 3.59
CA TYR A 31 5.69 2.80 3.35
C TYR A 31 6.75 3.88 3.49
N ASP A 32 7.77 3.60 4.29
CA ASP A 32 8.89 4.50 4.50
C ASP A 32 10.08 3.98 3.66
N ASP A 33 10.43 4.72 2.62
CA ASP A 33 11.51 4.34 1.70
C ASP A 33 12.87 4.28 2.40
N ALA A 34 13.12 5.21 3.31
CA ALA A 34 14.44 5.32 3.94
C ALA A 34 14.73 4.13 4.84
N THR A 35 13.75 3.68 5.57
CA THR A 35 13.90 2.57 6.52
C THR A 35 13.38 1.25 5.97
N ARG A 36 12.77 1.26 4.78
CA ARG A 36 12.15 0.09 4.16
C ARG A 36 11.15 -0.58 5.10
N THR A 37 10.32 0.25 5.74
CA THR A 37 9.36 -0.21 6.73
C THR A 37 7.95 0.08 6.25
N ILE A 38 7.07 -0.91 6.37
CA ILE A 38 5.64 -0.75 6.13
C ILE A 38 4.95 -0.59 7.47
N TYR A 39 4.23 0.52 7.63
CA TYR A 39 3.41 0.79 8.81
C TYR A 39 1.96 0.50 8.46
N LEU A 40 1.35 -0.40 9.20
CA LEU A 40 -0.04 -0.79 8.98
C LEU A 40 -0.95 -0.11 10.00
N PRO A 41 -2.22 0.14 9.64
CA PRO A 41 -3.16 0.76 10.58
C PRO A 41 -3.30 -0.06 11.85
N GLU A 42 -3.53 0.63 12.96
CA GLU A 42 -3.81 -0.06 14.21
C GLU A 42 -5.07 -0.91 14.04
N GLY A 43 -5.02 -2.13 14.55
CA GLY A 43 -6.14 -3.06 14.40
C GLY A 43 -6.12 -3.88 13.12
N TRP A 44 -5.18 -3.61 12.21
CA TRP A 44 -5.04 -4.41 10.99
C TRP A 44 -4.64 -5.84 11.36
N THR A 45 -5.37 -6.82 10.83
CA THR A 45 -5.10 -8.23 11.14
C THR A 45 -4.74 -9.05 9.91
N GLY A 46 -5.01 -8.54 8.72
CA GLY A 46 -4.85 -9.32 7.49
C GLY A 46 -5.92 -10.39 7.31
N GLY A 47 -7.04 -10.26 8.01
CA GLY A 47 -8.09 -11.27 7.98
C GLY A 47 -9.05 -11.19 6.81
N THR A 48 -8.94 -10.18 5.96
CA THR A 48 -9.81 -10.02 4.81
C THR A 48 -8.99 -9.72 3.56
N PRO A 49 -9.55 -10.00 2.35
CA PRO A 49 -8.86 -9.59 1.12
C PRO A 49 -8.60 -8.09 1.05
N ALA A 50 -9.52 -7.27 1.57
CA ALA A 50 -9.32 -5.82 1.58
C ALA A 50 -8.12 -5.44 2.44
N GLU A 51 -8.01 -5.99 3.64
CA GLU A 51 -6.87 -5.70 4.51
C GLU A 51 -5.56 -6.16 3.88
N LEU A 52 -5.54 -7.37 3.32
CA LEU A 52 -4.35 -7.87 2.66
C LEU A 52 -3.97 -7.03 1.44
N SER A 53 -4.97 -6.48 0.74
CA SER A 53 -4.70 -5.65 -0.43
C SER A 53 -3.94 -4.37 -0.07
N VAL A 54 -4.16 -3.85 1.12
CA VAL A 54 -3.41 -2.69 1.61
C VAL A 54 -1.94 -3.04 1.75
N LEU A 55 -1.64 -4.20 2.30
CA LEU A 55 -0.26 -4.67 2.40
C LEU A 55 0.36 -4.89 1.01
N VAL A 56 -0.41 -5.48 0.08
CA VAL A 56 0.05 -5.66 -1.29
C VAL A 56 0.44 -4.32 -1.91
N HIS A 57 -0.38 -3.29 -1.71
CA HIS A 57 -0.10 -1.95 -2.20
C HIS A 57 1.24 -1.43 -1.68
N GLU A 58 1.48 -1.53 -0.38
CA GLU A 58 2.72 -1.04 0.21
C GLU A 58 3.92 -1.88 -0.20
N LEU A 59 3.72 -3.18 -0.43
CA LEU A 59 4.80 -4.03 -0.93
C LEU A 59 5.26 -3.62 -2.33
N VAL A 60 4.33 -3.15 -3.17
CA VAL A 60 4.71 -2.61 -4.49
C VAL A 60 5.68 -1.45 -4.30
N HIS A 61 5.40 -0.55 -3.36
CA HIS A 61 6.30 0.57 -3.08
C HIS A 61 7.67 0.08 -2.62
N HIS A 62 7.69 -0.98 -1.81
CA HIS A 62 8.97 -1.54 -1.38
C HIS A 62 9.77 -2.05 -2.58
N PHE A 63 9.15 -2.79 -3.49
CA PHE A 63 9.84 -3.28 -4.67
C PHE A 63 10.28 -2.13 -5.58
N GLN A 64 9.46 -1.10 -5.74
CA GLN A 64 9.86 0.08 -6.49
C GLN A 64 11.12 0.71 -5.89
N ASN A 65 11.18 0.78 -4.57
CA ASN A 65 12.32 1.34 -3.86
C ASN A 65 13.56 0.48 -4.06
N VAL A 66 13.46 -0.82 -3.82
CA VAL A 66 14.59 -1.74 -3.91
C VAL A 66 15.15 -1.80 -5.33
N LEU A 67 14.25 -1.78 -6.33
CA LEU A 67 14.66 -1.83 -7.73
C LEU A 67 15.14 -0.47 -8.27
N GLY A 68 15.01 0.58 -7.46
CA GLY A 68 15.44 1.90 -7.86
C GLY A 68 14.64 2.50 -9.01
N LEU A 69 13.36 2.15 -9.11
CA LEU A 69 12.51 2.68 -10.17
C LEU A 69 12.30 4.17 -9.97
N LYS A 70 12.34 4.91 -11.06
CA LYS A 70 12.18 6.36 -11.03
C LYS A 70 10.81 6.76 -11.52
N HIS A 71 10.28 7.80 -10.91
CA HIS A 71 8.95 8.31 -11.22
C HIS A 71 9.01 9.82 -11.38
N GLU A 72 8.15 10.33 -12.24
CA GLU A 72 8.10 11.76 -12.52
C GLU A 72 7.62 12.55 -11.30
N CYS A 73 6.75 11.93 -10.51
CA CYS A 73 6.22 12.54 -9.30
C CYS A 73 5.75 11.43 -8.36
N PRO A 74 5.49 11.75 -7.07
CA PRO A 74 5.01 10.71 -6.13
C PRO A 74 3.70 10.06 -6.57
N GLN A 75 2.81 10.80 -7.23
CA GLN A 75 1.53 10.24 -7.68
C GLN A 75 1.72 9.17 -8.75
N GLU A 76 2.69 9.33 -9.64
CA GLU A 76 2.96 8.34 -10.67
C GLU A 76 3.35 7.00 -10.05
N ARG A 77 4.05 7.05 -8.93
CA ARG A 77 4.45 5.85 -8.20
C ARG A 77 3.25 5.04 -7.72
N GLU A 78 2.15 5.71 -7.42
CA GLU A 78 0.93 5.06 -6.94
C GLU A 78 0.22 4.24 -8.03
N LYS A 79 0.47 4.55 -9.28
CA LYS A 79 -0.25 3.91 -10.38
C LYS A 79 -0.09 2.39 -10.37
N LEU A 80 1.14 1.91 -10.28
CA LEU A 80 1.40 0.47 -10.26
C LEU A 80 0.87 -0.15 -8.98
N ALA A 81 1.02 0.54 -7.85
CA ALA A 81 0.56 0.02 -6.58
C ALA A 81 -0.96 -0.20 -6.58
N TYR A 82 -1.73 0.77 -7.09
CA TYR A 82 -3.18 0.60 -7.19
C TYR A 82 -3.55 -0.46 -8.23
N LEU A 83 -2.82 -0.55 -9.33
CA LEU A 83 -3.09 -1.58 -10.32
C LEU A 83 -2.93 -2.98 -9.74
N VAL A 84 -1.86 -3.22 -9.03
CA VAL A 84 -1.59 -4.52 -8.41
C VAL A 84 -2.62 -4.80 -7.31
N GLN A 85 -2.95 -3.77 -6.50
CA GLN A 85 -3.96 -3.90 -5.47
C GLN A 85 -5.32 -4.28 -6.07
N GLU A 86 -5.71 -3.63 -7.17
CA GLU A 86 -6.97 -3.94 -7.82
C GLU A 86 -6.99 -5.39 -8.34
N ARG A 87 -5.89 -5.84 -8.95
CA ARG A 87 -5.82 -7.21 -9.45
C ARG A 87 -5.89 -8.22 -8.32
N TRP A 88 -5.27 -7.93 -7.19
CA TRP A 88 -5.38 -8.76 -6.00
C TRP A 88 -6.83 -8.88 -5.55
N LEU A 89 -7.51 -7.73 -5.41
CA LEU A 89 -8.89 -7.70 -4.96
C LEU A 89 -9.81 -8.47 -5.90
N ARG A 90 -9.58 -8.37 -7.21
CA ARG A 90 -10.41 -9.06 -8.19
C ARG A 90 -10.34 -10.58 -8.06
N LEU A 91 -9.25 -11.11 -7.58
CA LEU A 91 -9.13 -12.55 -7.33
C LEU A 91 -10.15 -13.04 -6.32
N PHE A 92 -10.64 -12.16 -5.46
CA PHE A 92 -11.59 -12.50 -4.40
C PHE A 92 -12.97 -11.89 -4.64
N GLY A 93 -13.24 -11.38 -5.84
CA GLY A 93 -14.51 -10.75 -6.14
C GLY A 93 -14.66 -9.35 -5.58
N HIS A 94 -13.56 -8.71 -5.22
CA HIS A 94 -13.54 -7.36 -4.64
C HIS A 94 -12.96 -6.35 -5.63
N SER A 95 -13.02 -5.07 -5.25
CA SER A 95 -12.47 -4.00 -6.08
C SER A 95 -12.09 -2.82 -5.22
N LEU A 96 -11.23 -1.95 -5.76
CA LEU A 96 -10.89 -0.70 -5.08
C LEU A 96 -12.13 0.19 -4.92
N GLU A 97 -13.00 0.21 -5.92
CA GLU A 97 -14.20 1.01 -5.84
C GLU A 97 -15.13 0.50 -4.77
N GLY A 98 -15.35 -0.82 -4.71
CA GLY A 98 -16.27 -1.42 -3.75
C GLY A 98 -15.77 -1.37 -2.32
N ASP A 99 -14.49 -1.64 -2.09
CA ASP A 99 -13.94 -1.77 -0.74
C ASP A 99 -13.36 -0.48 -0.20
N PHE A 100 -12.90 0.43 -1.06
CA PHE A 100 -12.20 1.64 -0.66
C PHE A 100 -12.82 2.92 -1.19
N ASP A 101 -13.94 2.80 -1.89
CA ASP A 101 -14.64 3.94 -2.47
C ASP A 101 -13.74 4.75 -3.43
N LEU A 102 -12.87 4.05 -4.13
CA LEU A 102 -11.95 4.66 -5.11
C LEU A 102 -12.49 4.42 -6.51
N ASP A 103 -13.26 5.37 -7.02
CA ASP A 103 -13.78 5.30 -8.38
C ASP A 103 -12.69 5.63 -9.41
N PRO A 104 -12.93 5.41 -10.72
CA PRO A 104 -11.90 5.65 -11.73
C PRO A 104 -11.40 7.09 -11.75
N PHE A 105 -12.26 8.08 -11.48
CA PHE A 105 -11.83 9.47 -11.45
C PHE A 105 -10.89 9.74 -10.28
N SER A 106 -11.23 9.25 -9.09
CA SER A 106 -10.37 9.39 -7.92
C SER A 106 -9.01 8.74 -8.14
N LEU A 107 -9.00 7.57 -8.76
CA LEU A 107 -7.75 6.90 -9.08
C LEU A 107 -6.92 7.69 -10.07
N LEU A 108 -7.57 8.29 -11.07
CA LEU A 108 -6.89 9.12 -12.06
C LEU A 108 -6.17 10.28 -11.37
N VAL A 109 -6.86 10.96 -10.46
CA VAL A 109 -6.29 12.10 -9.73
C VAL A 109 -5.12 11.66 -8.86
N LYS A 110 -5.24 10.51 -8.19
CA LYS A 110 -4.20 10.03 -7.26
C LYS A 110 -2.97 9.50 -7.97
N THR A 111 -3.05 9.17 -9.27
CA THR A 111 -1.98 8.47 -9.97
C THR A 111 -1.34 9.28 -11.09
N ARG A 112 -1.75 10.54 -11.26
CA ARG A 112 -1.20 11.41 -12.29
C ARG A 112 -0.38 12.54 -11.70
N CYS A 113 0.64 12.91 -12.46
CA CYS A 113 1.44 14.08 -12.10
C CYS A 113 0.74 15.34 -12.62
N PHE A 114 0.57 16.31 -11.75
CA PHE A 114 0.05 17.62 -12.10
C PHE A 114 1.17 18.63 -11.93
N HIS A 115 1.46 19.35 -13.00
CA HIS A 115 2.57 20.33 -13.03
C HIS A 115 2.04 21.75 -13.08
#